data_86b6c951d81c85b444981202da047f2a
#
_entry.id   86b6c951d81c85b444981202da047f2a
#
_cell.length_a   1.000
_cell.length_b   1.000
_cell.length_c   1.000
_cell.angle_alpha   90.00
_cell.angle_beta   90.00
_cell.angle_gamma   90.00
#
_symmetry.space_group_name_H-M   'P 1'
#
loop_
_entity.id
_entity.type
_entity.pdbx_description
1 polymer ?
#
loop_
_entity_poly.entity_id
_entity_poly.type
_entity_poly.pdbx_seq_one_letter_code
_entity_poly.pdbx_strand_id
1 'polypeptide(L)'
;MPSKPIKQTCAPGWKNAVGGLRCHQWGKGEWKVRGRIGRIPPREVPQRLEQDSGGGEEMSQLDPYRELAEAIGAGGSEIIAKIFQLLATEDEAKVLLAASPPATMEQLAQKTGFAEEKLLELIRSLFQKGLLFYSEKAGVRRYYRVRHVPQLHDATAVAEDAPRELLDLWRLYTDTEWPNYAKKVEAFLPQAPIRVIPVNVSFQGGSRILAFDDVRSVVDGARNLAVTRCTCRAIARRCDKPLEVCIQVNRAADYAVERGTGRPISKDEALEILRRCEEEGLVHVVDNRKEVDHVICNCCKCCCMNWPPLKAGVKRFILPSRFVARVDQSLCSGCGTCTQRCFFDAIELTDGEVAKVDPDKCMGCGVCMVKCPTEAISLEEVRSEDFIPQ
;
A
#
# COMPACT_ATOMS: atom_id res chain seq x y z
N MET A 1 -39.00 -19.03 18.56
CA MET A 1 -39.57 -18.95 17.18
C MET A 1 -38.40 -18.71 16.24
N PRO A 2 -38.11 -19.57 15.27
CA PRO A 2 -36.95 -19.43 14.40
C PRO A 2 -37.26 -18.47 13.24
N SER A 3 -36.35 -17.53 12.98
CA SER A 3 -36.38 -16.55 11.89
C SER A 3 -36.13 -17.23 10.51
N LYS A 4 -36.96 -16.87 9.54
CA LYS A 4 -36.93 -17.36 8.17
C LYS A 4 -35.72 -16.80 7.38
N PRO A 5 -35.14 -17.55 6.43
CA PRO A 5 -34.06 -17.06 5.57
C PRO A 5 -34.60 -16.15 4.46
N ILE A 6 -33.89 -15.05 4.22
CA ILE A 6 -34.16 -14.10 3.14
C ILE A 6 -33.67 -14.71 1.81
N LYS A 7 -34.60 -14.85 0.86
CA LYS A 7 -34.28 -15.23 -0.52
C LYS A 7 -33.73 -14.01 -1.28
N GLN A 8 -32.50 -14.06 -1.71
CA GLN A 8 -31.97 -13.15 -2.72
C GLN A 8 -32.38 -13.63 -4.12
N THR A 9 -33.12 -12.78 -4.83
CA THR A 9 -33.47 -12.96 -6.23
C THR A 9 -32.43 -12.29 -7.11
N CYS A 10 -31.81 -13.04 -8.01
CA CYS A 10 -30.95 -12.50 -9.07
C CYS A 10 -31.79 -11.75 -10.10
N ALA A 11 -31.36 -10.55 -10.49
CA ALA A 11 -31.94 -9.77 -11.57
C ALA A 11 -31.62 -10.36 -12.95
N PRO A 12 -32.55 -10.34 -13.94
CA PRO A 12 -32.33 -10.90 -15.26
C PRO A 12 -31.60 -9.92 -16.18
N GLY A 13 -30.55 -10.36 -16.82
CA GLY A 13 -29.96 -9.62 -17.93
C GLY A 13 -28.47 -9.81 -18.20
N TRP A 14 -27.94 -11.05 -18.11
CA TRP A 14 -26.65 -11.36 -18.76
C TRP A 14 -26.66 -12.81 -19.23
N LYS A 15 -27.02 -13.00 -20.50
CA LYS A 15 -26.76 -14.23 -21.23
C LYS A 15 -25.80 -13.92 -22.38
N ASN A 16 -24.81 -14.80 -22.48
CA ASN A 16 -23.86 -15.03 -23.57
C ASN A 16 -22.48 -14.37 -23.45
N ALA A 17 -21.53 -15.09 -22.88
CA ALA A 17 -20.38 -15.64 -23.58
C ALA A 17 -19.47 -16.41 -22.61
N VAL A 18 -19.02 -17.56 -23.08
CA VAL A 18 -17.94 -18.44 -22.63
C VAL A 18 -18.26 -19.53 -21.61
N GLY A 19 -18.36 -20.72 -22.15
CA GLY A 19 -17.92 -22.06 -21.75
C GLY A 19 -17.90 -22.48 -20.28
N GLY A 20 -18.91 -23.27 -19.91
CA GLY A 20 -18.74 -24.50 -19.12
C GLY A 20 -18.06 -24.48 -17.77
N LEU A 21 -18.76 -24.09 -16.69
CA LEU A 21 -18.43 -24.59 -15.35
C LEU A 21 -19.73 -25.02 -14.63
N ARG A 22 -19.80 -26.31 -14.27
CA ARG A 22 -20.90 -26.89 -13.51
C ARG A 22 -20.71 -26.61 -12.03
N CYS A 23 -21.70 -26.05 -11.37
CA CYS A 23 -21.78 -25.98 -9.91
C CYS A 23 -21.99 -27.41 -9.34
N HIS A 24 -21.06 -27.84 -8.50
CA HIS A 24 -21.28 -29.03 -7.64
C HIS A 24 -21.59 -28.56 -6.21
N GLN A 25 -22.70 -29.08 -5.68
CA GLN A 25 -23.06 -28.98 -4.27
C GLN A 25 -22.02 -29.73 -3.41
N TRP A 26 -21.51 -29.08 -2.38
CA TRP A 26 -20.68 -29.73 -1.37
C TRP A 26 -21.47 -29.86 -0.06
N GLY A 27 -21.56 -31.11 0.42
CA GLY A 27 -22.16 -31.46 1.69
C GLY A 27 -21.21 -31.23 2.88
N LYS A 28 -21.82 -31.09 4.05
CA LYS A 28 -21.15 -30.90 5.35
C LYS A 28 -20.21 -32.09 5.65
N GLY A 29 -18.92 -31.78 5.94
CA GLY A 29 -17.96 -32.75 6.42
C GLY A 29 -16.84 -32.06 7.20
N GLU A 30 -16.72 -32.38 8.50
CA GLU A 30 -15.64 -31.96 9.36
C GLU A 30 -14.32 -32.65 8.97
N TRP A 31 -13.21 -31.90 8.89
CA TRP A 31 -11.87 -32.46 8.71
C TRP A 31 -11.01 -32.13 9.91
N LYS A 32 -10.60 -33.18 10.68
CA LYS A 32 -9.51 -33.13 11.64
C LYS A 32 -8.19 -33.41 10.91
N VAL A 33 -7.29 -32.46 10.88
CA VAL A 33 -5.91 -32.67 10.40
C VAL A 33 -5.00 -32.81 11.63
N ARG A 34 -4.49 -34.05 11.85
CA ARG A 34 -3.30 -34.29 12.68
C ARG A 34 -2.08 -34.32 11.74
N GLY A 35 -1.12 -33.40 11.90
CA GLY A 35 0.14 -33.42 11.19
C GLY A 35 1.15 -32.47 11.86
N ARG A 36 2.30 -33.03 12.29
CA ARG A 36 3.41 -32.25 12.86
C ARG A 36 3.95 -31.27 11.80
N ILE A 37 4.04 -30.00 12.17
CA ILE A 37 4.69 -28.97 11.36
C ILE A 37 6.20 -29.16 11.47
N GLY A 38 6.80 -29.74 10.45
CA GLY A 38 8.26 -29.76 10.27
C GLY A 38 8.73 -28.38 9.84
N ARG A 39 9.81 -27.86 10.47
CA ARG A 39 10.50 -26.65 10.02
C ARG A 39 11.01 -26.85 8.60
N ILE A 40 10.60 -25.97 7.69
CA ILE A 40 11.16 -25.90 6.34
C ILE A 40 12.49 -25.16 6.43
N PRO A 41 13.61 -25.75 6.00
CA PRO A 41 14.90 -25.05 5.95
C PRO A 41 14.87 -23.96 4.87
N PRO A 42 15.66 -22.88 5.02
CA PRO A 42 15.75 -21.83 4.00
C PRO A 42 16.30 -22.44 2.71
N ARG A 43 15.53 -22.34 1.63
CA ARG A 43 16.01 -22.71 0.29
C ARG A 43 17.03 -21.67 -0.17
N GLU A 44 18.18 -22.18 -0.54
CA GLU A 44 19.29 -21.45 -1.16
C GLU A 44 18.82 -20.72 -2.42
N VAL A 45 19.25 -19.47 -2.54
CA VAL A 45 19.06 -18.63 -3.73
C VAL A 45 19.99 -19.19 -4.83
N PRO A 46 19.52 -19.46 -6.05
CA PRO A 46 20.42 -19.88 -7.13
C PRO A 46 21.40 -18.75 -7.44
N GLN A 47 22.67 -18.99 -7.22
CA GLN A 47 23.77 -18.19 -7.77
C GLN A 47 23.98 -18.60 -9.24
N ARG A 48 24.12 -17.59 -10.08
CA ARG A 48 24.56 -17.49 -11.48
C ARG A 48 23.46 -17.09 -12.46
N LEU A 49 23.53 -15.81 -12.81
CA LEU A 49 23.26 -15.34 -14.18
C LEU A 49 24.65 -15.17 -14.80
N GLU A 50 25.02 -16.08 -15.67
CA GLU A 50 26.25 -15.99 -16.47
C GLU A 50 26.08 -14.85 -17.49
N GLN A 51 27.15 -14.06 -17.59
CA GLN A 51 27.27 -12.98 -18.57
C GLN A 51 27.44 -13.60 -19.95
N ASP A 52 26.45 -13.40 -20.81
CA ASP A 52 26.63 -13.60 -22.24
C ASP A 52 27.11 -12.29 -22.87
N SER A 53 28.40 -12.24 -23.18
CA SER A 53 29.04 -11.18 -23.91
C SER A 53 29.08 -11.56 -25.40
N GLY A 54 28.10 -11.05 -26.15
CA GLY A 54 28.07 -11.14 -27.62
C GLY A 54 27.80 -9.77 -28.22
N GLY A 55 28.81 -9.18 -28.85
CA GLY A 55 28.82 -7.84 -29.39
C GLY A 55 27.99 -7.66 -30.66
N GLY A 56 27.60 -6.42 -30.88
CA GLY A 56 26.99 -5.87 -32.08
C GLY A 56 26.46 -4.49 -31.80
N GLU A 57 27.23 -3.44 -32.09
CA GLU A 57 26.77 -2.06 -32.07
C GLU A 57 25.78 -1.82 -33.21
N GLU A 58 24.47 -1.98 -32.95
CA GLU A 58 23.42 -1.22 -33.57
C GLU A 58 22.93 -0.23 -32.51
N MET A 59 22.86 1.05 -32.86
CA MET A 59 22.15 2.07 -32.08
C MET A 59 20.67 1.64 -31.97
N SER A 60 20.38 0.70 -31.07
CA SER A 60 19.06 0.21 -30.79
C SER A 60 18.26 1.34 -30.15
N GLN A 61 17.09 1.66 -30.74
CA GLN A 61 16.03 2.36 -30.01
C GLN A 61 15.98 1.75 -28.61
N LEU A 62 16.09 2.59 -27.58
CA LEU A 62 15.95 2.15 -26.17
C LEU A 62 14.72 1.26 -26.07
N ASP A 63 14.89 0.07 -25.50
CA ASP A 63 13.80 -0.84 -25.16
C ASP A 63 12.71 -0.03 -24.42
N PRO A 64 11.46 0.03 -24.93
CA PRO A 64 10.41 0.88 -24.37
C PRO A 64 10.16 0.65 -22.87
N TYR A 65 10.45 -0.52 -22.37
CA TYR A 65 10.29 -0.86 -20.96
C TYR A 65 11.39 -0.26 -20.07
N ARG A 66 12.62 -0.16 -20.59
CA ARG A 66 13.71 0.58 -19.93
C ARG A 66 13.46 2.08 -19.95
N GLU A 67 12.92 2.61 -21.07
CA GLU A 67 12.50 4.00 -21.15
C GLU A 67 11.40 4.32 -20.13
N LEU A 68 10.40 3.43 -19.96
CA LEU A 68 9.38 3.56 -18.93
C LEU A 68 9.95 3.51 -17.52
N ALA A 69 10.91 2.63 -17.26
CA ALA A 69 11.60 2.55 -15.96
C ALA A 69 12.37 3.85 -15.66
N GLU A 70 13.09 4.40 -16.62
CA GLU A 70 13.77 5.69 -16.50
C GLU A 70 12.78 6.82 -16.24
N ALA A 71 11.68 6.84 -16.96
CA ALA A 71 10.64 7.86 -16.90
C ALA A 71 9.89 7.92 -15.54
N ILE A 72 10.02 6.90 -14.67
CA ILE A 72 9.52 6.90 -13.29
C ILE A 72 10.65 7.02 -12.25
N GLY A 73 11.86 7.39 -12.69
CA GLY A 73 13.02 7.59 -11.84
C GLY A 73 13.75 6.31 -11.43
N ALA A 74 13.44 5.16 -12.06
CA ALA A 74 14.08 3.87 -11.81
C ALA A 74 15.02 3.46 -12.96
N GLY A 75 15.63 4.44 -13.65
CA GLY A 75 16.62 4.18 -14.71
C GLY A 75 17.76 3.29 -14.22
N GLY A 76 18.13 2.28 -15.01
CA GLY A 76 19.11 1.27 -14.65
C GLY A 76 18.56 0.09 -13.83
N SER A 77 17.27 0.06 -13.48
CA SER A 77 16.63 -1.09 -12.83
C SER A 77 16.10 -2.08 -13.88
N GLU A 78 16.80 -3.18 -14.06
CA GLU A 78 16.32 -4.29 -14.90
C GLU A 78 15.05 -4.95 -14.32
N ILE A 79 14.87 -4.89 -12.99
CA ILE A 79 13.68 -5.44 -12.33
C ILE A 79 12.44 -4.63 -12.71
N ILE A 80 12.51 -3.28 -12.66
CA ILE A 80 11.38 -2.42 -13.04
C ILE A 80 11.09 -2.54 -14.54
N ALA A 81 12.11 -2.62 -15.40
CA ALA A 81 11.92 -2.86 -16.82
C ALA A 81 11.18 -4.19 -17.08
N LYS A 82 11.57 -5.27 -16.40
CA LYS A 82 10.88 -6.57 -16.47
C LYS A 82 9.44 -6.51 -15.95
N ILE A 83 9.17 -5.74 -14.91
CA ILE A 83 7.80 -5.52 -14.41
C ILE A 83 6.95 -4.87 -15.50
N PHE A 84 7.44 -3.83 -16.18
CA PHE A 84 6.73 -3.23 -17.32
C PHE A 84 6.54 -4.23 -18.46
N GLN A 85 7.57 -4.99 -18.81
CA GLN A 85 7.51 -6.01 -19.87
C GLN A 85 6.50 -7.13 -19.56
N LEU A 86 6.38 -7.53 -18.29
CA LEU A 86 5.39 -8.52 -17.87
C LEU A 86 3.95 -7.97 -17.96
N LEU A 87 3.77 -6.67 -17.74
CA LEU A 87 2.44 -6.06 -17.62
C LEU A 87 1.94 -5.43 -18.93
N ALA A 88 2.82 -4.93 -19.79
CA ALA A 88 2.45 -4.16 -20.96
C ALA A 88 2.99 -4.78 -22.25
N THR A 89 2.16 -4.79 -23.28
CA THR A 89 2.61 -5.06 -24.65
C THR A 89 3.39 -3.86 -25.21
N GLU A 90 4.08 -4.02 -26.35
CA GLU A 90 4.80 -2.91 -27.00
C GLU A 90 3.86 -1.75 -27.38
N ASP A 91 2.66 -2.04 -27.89
CA ASP A 91 1.66 -1.02 -28.19
C ASP A 91 1.18 -0.28 -26.94
N GLU A 92 0.98 -1.00 -25.84
CA GLU A 92 0.64 -0.42 -24.54
C GLU A 92 1.79 0.45 -23.99
N ALA A 93 3.04 0.00 -24.10
CA ALA A 93 4.21 0.80 -23.73
C ALA A 93 4.30 2.10 -24.54
N LYS A 94 4.01 2.05 -25.84
CA LYS A 94 3.94 3.24 -26.69
C LYS A 94 2.87 4.24 -26.22
N VAL A 95 1.70 3.76 -25.79
CA VAL A 95 0.65 4.62 -25.21
C VAL A 95 1.11 5.23 -23.89
N LEU A 96 1.77 4.45 -23.02
CA LEU A 96 2.28 4.95 -21.74
C LEU A 96 3.32 6.04 -21.93
N LEU A 97 4.25 5.88 -22.86
CA LEU A 97 5.24 6.90 -23.18
C LEU A 97 4.59 8.18 -23.74
N ALA A 98 3.59 8.04 -24.62
CA ALA A 98 2.82 9.15 -25.19
C ALA A 98 1.97 9.89 -24.14
N ALA A 99 1.58 9.24 -23.02
CA ALA A 99 0.76 9.79 -21.94
C ALA A 99 1.55 10.66 -20.93
N SER A 100 2.75 11.10 -21.29
CA SER A 100 3.54 12.05 -20.50
C SER A 100 4.05 13.18 -21.43
N PRO A 101 3.71 14.44 -21.14
CA PRO A 101 2.75 14.94 -20.15
C PRO A 101 1.32 14.42 -20.36
N PRO A 102 0.38 14.63 -19.38
CA PRO A 102 -1.00 14.17 -19.50
C PRO A 102 -1.67 14.64 -20.79
N ALA A 103 -2.26 13.71 -21.53
CA ALA A 103 -2.74 13.92 -22.89
C ALA A 103 -4.23 13.54 -23.06
N THR A 104 -4.96 14.22 -23.93
CA THR A 104 -6.32 13.83 -24.34
C THR A 104 -6.28 12.63 -25.30
N MET A 105 -7.45 12.06 -25.61
CA MET A 105 -7.57 10.96 -26.58
C MET A 105 -6.98 11.35 -27.94
N GLU A 106 -7.33 12.51 -28.44
CA GLU A 106 -6.87 13.03 -29.74
C GLU A 106 -5.35 13.22 -29.76
N GLN A 107 -4.78 13.75 -28.66
CA GLN A 107 -3.33 13.92 -28.53
C GLN A 107 -2.61 12.56 -28.46
N LEU A 108 -3.18 11.56 -27.81
CA LEU A 108 -2.64 10.21 -27.80
C LEU A 108 -2.70 9.57 -29.18
N ALA A 109 -3.83 9.70 -29.90
CA ALA A 109 -3.96 9.20 -31.27
C ALA A 109 -2.90 9.82 -32.19
N GLN A 110 -2.72 11.15 -32.11
CA GLN A 110 -1.70 11.84 -32.89
C GLN A 110 -0.26 11.37 -32.59
N LYS A 111 0.08 11.18 -31.31
CA LYS A 111 1.42 10.76 -30.87
C LYS A 111 1.73 9.30 -31.19
N THR A 112 0.74 8.41 -31.09
CA THR A 112 0.92 6.97 -31.28
C THR A 112 0.67 6.50 -32.69
N GLY A 113 -0.15 7.24 -33.47
CA GLY A 113 -0.63 6.83 -34.78
C GLY A 113 -1.69 5.72 -34.74
N PHE A 114 -2.24 5.40 -33.58
CA PHE A 114 -3.30 4.40 -33.42
C PHE A 114 -4.68 4.97 -33.75
N ALA A 115 -5.52 4.15 -34.38
CA ALA A 115 -6.94 4.46 -34.55
C ALA A 115 -7.62 4.54 -33.19
N GLU A 116 -8.69 5.36 -33.09
CA GLU A 116 -9.39 5.62 -31.83
C GLU A 116 -9.90 4.34 -31.17
N GLU A 117 -10.47 3.41 -31.92
CA GLU A 117 -10.99 2.14 -31.41
C GLU A 117 -9.88 1.32 -30.71
N LYS A 118 -8.74 1.13 -31.38
CA LYS A 118 -7.57 0.45 -30.81
C LYS A 118 -7.05 1.17 -29.57
N LEU A 119 -6.99 2.50 -29.62
CA LEU A 119 -6.51 3.30 -28.49
C LEU A 119 -7.41 3.17 -27.27
N LEU A 120 -8.75 3.13 -27.46
CA LEU A 120 -9.71 2.88 -26.39
C LEU A 120 -9.50 1.52 -25.72
N GLU A 121 -9.24 0.47 -26.50
CA GLU A 121 -8.94 -0.86 -25.96
C GLU A 121 -7.64 -0.86 -25.15
N LEU A 122 -6.58 -0.27 -25.68
CA LEU A 122 -5.28 -0.16 -24.97
C LEU A 122 -5.41 0.65 -23.69
N ILE A 123 -6.13 1.76 -23.69
CA ILE A 123 -6.36 2.60 -22.51
C ILE A 123 -7.14 1.82 -21.44
N ARG A 124 -8.20 1.09 -21.81
CA ARG A 124 -8.95 0.25 -20.88
C ARG A 124 -8.07 -0.82 -20.24
N SER A 125 -7.31 -1.54 -21.05
CA SER A 125 -6.37 -2.56 -20.59
C SER A 125 -5.34 -1.97 -19.63
N LEU A 126 -4.69 -0.87 -19.99
CA LEU A 126 -3.70 -0.18 -19.17
C LEU A 126 -4.28 0.36 -17.85
N PHE A 127 -5.51 0.86 -17.88
CA PHE A 127 -6.21 1.30 -16.67
C PHE A 127 -6.49 0.12 -15.73
N GLN A 128 -7.00 -1.00 -16.25
CA GLN A 128 -7.22 -2.22 -15.46
C GLN A 128 -5.93 -2.75 -14.83
N LYS A 129 -4.83 -2.72 -15.57
CA LYS A 129 -3.49 -3.12 -15.09
C LYS A 129 -2.86 -2.15 -14.09
N GLY A 130 -3.42 -0.92 -13.93
CA GLY A 130 -2.89 0.11 -13.03
C GLY A 130 -1.66 0.83 -13.56
N LEU A 131 -1.48 0.86 -14.86
CA LEU A 131 -0.36 1.53 -15.53
C LEU A 131 -0.73 2.92 -16.05
N LEU A 132 -2.01 3.13 -16.37
CA LEU A 132 -2.55 4.39 -16.88
C LEU A 132 -3.68 4.87 -15.98
N PHE A 133 -3.76 6.18 -15.77
CA PHE A 133 -4.79 6.86 -14.99
C PHE A 133 -5.37 8.01 -15.80
N TYR A 134 -6.44 8.62 -15.31
CA TYR A 134 -7.01 9.81 -15.92
C TYR A 134 -7.32 10.90 -14.90
N SER A 135 -7.45 12.12 -15.36
CA SER A 135 -8.01 13.24 -14.61
C SER A 135 -9.00 13.97 -15.49
N GLU A 136 -10.08 14.47 -14.91
CA GLU A 136 -11.08 15.25 -15.62
C GLU A 136 -11.17 16.64 -15.00
N LYS A 137 -11.00 17.68 -15.83
CA LYS A 137 -11.16 19.09 -15.43
C LYS A 137 -11.95 19.81 -16.51
N ALA A 138 -12.99 20.51 -16.10
CA ALA A 138 -13.87 21.25 -17.02
C ALA A 138 -14.40 20.39 -18.20
N GLY A 139 -14.76 19.11 -17.93
CA GLY A 139 -15.25 18.17 -18.93
C GLY A 139 -14.17 17.61 -19.86
N VAL A 140 -12.90 17.95 -19.68
CA VAL A 140 -11.80 17.43 -20.48
C VAL A 140 -11.06 16.35 -19.73
N ARG A 141 -11.11 15.12 -20.25
CA ARG A 141 -10.37 13.98 -19.72
C ARG A 141 -8.96 13.92 -20.28
N ARG A 142 -7.96 13.79 -19.39
CA ARG A 142 -6.57 13.63 -19.74
C ARG A 142 -6.01 12.37 -19.12
N TYR A 143 -5.35 11.56 -19.91
CA TYR A 143 -4.70 10.32 -19.50
C TYR A 143 -3.25 10.58 -19.13
N TYR A 144 -2.76 9.89 -18.10
CA TYR A 144 -1.37 9.95 -17.68
C TYR A 144 -0.89 8.59 -17.19
N ARG A 145 0.34 8.24 -17.50
CA ARG A 145 0.97 7.01 -17.02
C ARG A 145 1.28 7.09 -15.53
N VAL A 146 1.57 5.95 -14.93
CA VAL A 146 2.20 5.87 -13.61
C VAL A 146 3.46 6.77 -13.57
N ARG A 147 3.65 7.46 -12.43
CA ARG A 147 4.62 8.56 -12.33
C ARG A 147 5.88 8.23 -11.54
N HIS A 148 5.80 7.27 -10.62
CA HIS A 148 6.89 6.89 -9.72
C HIS A 148 6.71 5.46 -9.23
N VAL A 149 7.79 4.86 -8.72
CA VAL A 149 7.80 3.46 -8.28
C VAL A 149 6.74 3.12 -7.23
N PRO A 150 6.50 3.91 -6.16
CA PRO A 150 5.42 3.59 -5.21
C PRO A 150 4.04 3.47 -5.86
N GLN A 151 3.70 4.35 -6.81
CA GLN A 151 2.44 4.26 -7.53
C GLN A 151 2.36 2.99 -8.39
N LEU A 152 3.45 2.63 -9.08
CA LEU A 152 3.53 1.39 -9.87
C LEU A 152 3.35 0.17 -8.96
N HIS A 153 4.07 0.12 -7.84
CA HIS A 153 3.97 -0.96 -6.85
C HIS A 153 2.54 -1.13 -6.33
N ASP A 154 1.93 -0.04 -5.86
CA ASP A 154 0.61 -0.11 -5.22
C ASP A 154 -0.51 -0.40 -6.22
N ALA A 155 -0.38 0.09 -7.46
CA ALA A 155 -1.41 -0.10 -8.46
C ALA A 155 -1.36 -1.45 -9.17
N THR A 156 -0.18 -2.08 -9.30
CA THR A 156 -0.05 -3.32 -10.11
C THR A 156 -0.14 -4.60 -9.31
N ALA A 157 0.25 -4.59 -8.01
CA ALA A 157 0.25 -5.78 -7.18
C ALA A 157 -0.95 -5.88 -6.22
N VAL A 158 -1.93 -4.99 -6.33
CA VAL A 158 -3.12 -4.96 -5.47
C VAL A 158 -4.17 -6.00 -5.87
N ALA A 159 -4.23 -6.38 -7.14
CA ALA A 159 -5.20 -7.34 -7.66
C ALA A 159 -5.05 -8.71 -6.98
N GLU A 160 -6.17 -9.38 -6.73
CA GLU A 160 -6.19 -10.67 -6.04
C GLU A 160 -5.50 -11.77 -6.87
N ASP A 161 -5.69 -11.68 -8.17
CA ASP A 161 -5.14 -12.58 -9.19
C ASP A 161 -3.79 -12.12 -9.76
N ALA A 162 -3.11 -11.16 -9.10
CA ALA A 162 -1.80 -10.69 -9.53
C ALA A 162 -0.83 -11.87 -9.74
N PRO A 163 -0.16 -11.96 -10.91
CA PRO A 163 0.73 -13.07 -11.23
C PRO A 163 1.83 -13.26 -10.17
N ARG A 164 2.12 -14.52 -9.84
CA ARG A 164 3.16 -14.85 -8.87
C ARG A 164 4.52 -14.24 -9.23
N GLU A 165 4.86 -14.28 -10.50
CA GLU A 165 6.09 -13.71 -11.04
C GLU A 165 6.17 -12.20 -10.78
N LEU A 166 5.07 -11.46 -10.97
CA LEU A 166 5.00 -10.03 -10.66
C LEU A 166 5.28 -9.77 -9.17
N LEU A 167 4.66 -10.56 -8.27
CA LEU A 167 4.87 -10.42 -6.84
C LEU A 167 6.29 -10.75 -6.42
N ASP A 168 6.93 -11.73 -7.08
CA ASP A 168 8.32 -12.12 -6.79
C ASP A 168 9.32 -11.08 -7.33
N LEU A 169 9.08 -10.46 -8.49
CA LEU A 169 9.84 -9.32 -9.00
C LEU A 169 9.72 -8.11 -8.06
N TRP A 170 8.52 -7.78 -7.59
CA TRP A 170 8.32 -6.72 -6.62
C TRP A 170 9.04 -6.99 -5.29
N ARG A 171 9.00 -8.25 -4.80
CA ARG A 171 9.73 -8.62 -3.59
C ARG A 171 11.23 -8.44 -3.78
N LEU A 172 11.77 -8.90 -4.91
CA LEU A 172 13.17 -8.71 -5.23
C LEU A 172 13.56 -7.22 -5.25
N TYR A 173 12.76 -6.39 -5.94
CA TYR A 173 12.98 -4.95 -6.00
C TYR A 173 12.97 -4.29 -4.62
N THR A 174 11.95 -4.60 -3.80
CA THR A 174 11.83 -4.00 -2.47
C THR A 174 12.94 -4.41 -1.52
N ASP A 175 13.49 -5.59 -1.68
CA ASP A 175 14.57 -6.12 -0.85
C ASP A 175 15.97 -5.63 -1.29
N THR A 176 16.16 -5.31 -2.58
CA THR A 176 17.49 -5.01 -3.14
C THR A 176 17.67 -3.56 -3.60
N GLU A 177 16.71 -2.97 -4.30
CA GLU A 177 16.88 -1.68 -4.97
C GLU A 177 16.10 -0.54 -4.31
N TRP A 178 14.95 -0.84 -3.71
CA TRP A 178 14.05 0.15 -3.14
C TRP A 178 14.71 1.11 -2.12
N PRO A 179 15.56 0.66 -1.16
CA PRO A 179 16.21 1.58 -0.22
C PRO A 179 17.07 2.64 -0.91
N ASN A 180 17.78 2.23 -1.99
CA ASN A 180 18.63 3.15 -2.77
C ASN A 180 17.79 4.11 -3.60
N TYR A 181 16.69 3.65 -4.21
CA TYR A 181 15.75 4.51 -4.91
C TYR A 181 15.15 5.54 -3.94
N ALA A 182 14.64 5.12 -2.80
CA ALA A 182 14.06 6.00 -1.79
C ALA A 182 15.07 7.08 -1.32
N LYS A 183 16.32 6.70 -1.13
CA LYS A 183 17.39 7.64 -0.75
C LYS A 183 17.67 8.68 -1.84
N LYS A 184 17.68 8.26 -3.11
CA LYS A 184 17.85 9.19 -4.24
C LYS A 184 16.68 10.17 -4.34
N VAL A 185 15.45 9.66 -4.26
CA VAL A 185 14.22 10.45 -4.40
C VAL A 185 14.04 11.41 -3.21
N GLU A 186 14.43 11.02 -2.00
CA GLU A 186 14.34 11.85 -0.79
C GLU A 186 14.98 13.24 -0.98
N ALA A 187 16.09 13.30 -1.71
CA ALA A 187 16.79 14.57 -1.97
C ALA A 187 15.96 15.58 -2.78
N PHE A 188 15.01 15.10 -3.58
CA PHE A 188 14.17 15.91 -4.47
C PHE A 188 12.73 16.08 -3.96
N LEU A 189 12.36 15.43 -2.86
CA LEU A 189 11.03 15.60 -2.29
C LEU A 189 10.92 16.98 -1.61
N PRO A 190 9.95 17.81 -1.99
CA PRO A 190 9.71 19.09 -1.33
C PRO A 190 9.29 18.89 0.13
N GLN A 191 8.53 17.83 0.39
CA GLN A 191 8.09 17.37 1.71
C GLN A 191 7.94 15.85 1.73
N ALA A 192 7.87 15.27 2.94
CA ALA A 192 7.56 13.83 3.07
C ALA A 192 6.18 13.54 2.49
N PRO A 193 6.02 12.47 1.68
CA PRO A 193 4.74 12.14 1.07
C PRO A 193 3.71 11.57 2.04
N ILE A 194 4.15 10.90 3.10
CA ILE A 194 3.31 10.20 4.06
C ILE A 194 3.72 10.49 5.49
N ARG A 195 2.79 10.30 6.42
CA ARG A 195 3.02 10.39 7.87
C ARG A 195 2.29 9.31 8.63
N VAL A 196 2.77 9.02 9.82
CA VAL A 196 2.05 8.23 10.81
C VAL A 196 0.89 9.04 11.36
N ILE A 197 -0.27 8.40 11.54
CA ILE A 197 -1.40 8.94 12.27
C ILE A 197 -1.68 8.05 13.49
N PRO A 198 -1.98 8.61 14.69
CA PRO A 198 -2.19 7.82 15.88
C PRO A 198 -3.38 6.88 15.77
N VAL A 199 -3.33 5.79 16.56
CA VAL A 199 -4.49 4.91 16.75
C VAL A 199 -5.60 5.63 17.50
N ASN A 200 -6.85 5.27 17.21
CA ASN A 200 -8.05 5.94 17.73
C ASN A 200 -8.20 5.87 19.28
N VAL A 201 -7.67 4.82 19.91
CA VAL A 201 -7.71 4.67 21.38
C VAL A 201 -6.67 5.52 22.13
N SER A 202 -5.78 6.21 21.40
CA SER A 202 -4.65 6.95 21.98
C SER A 202 -5.04 8.23 22.72
N PHE A 203 -6.29 8.63 22.68
CA PHE A 203 -6.74 9.97 23.04
C PHE A 203 -7.43 10.06 24.40
N GLN A 204 -7.19 9.12 25.28
CA GLN A 204 -7.65 9.22 26.67
C GLN A 204 -6.62 10.04 27.46
N GLY A 205 -6.86 11.35 27.65
CA GLY A 205 -6.00 12.12 28.54
C GLY A 205 -5.68 13.57 28.18
N GLY A 206 -6.56 14.31 27.50
CA GLY A 206 -6.49 15.77 27.49
C GLY A 206 -5.58 16.43 26.45
N SER A 207 -4.91 15.69 25.59
CA SER A 207 -4.23 16.26 24.41
C SER A 207 -5.24 16.80 23.39
N ARG A 208 -5.00 18.00 22.86
CA ARG A 208 -5.87 18.59 21.83
C ARG A 208 -5.68 17.82 20.52
N ILE A 209 -6.70 17.05 20.13
CA ILE A 209 -6.75 16.32 18.87
C ILE A 209 -7.35 17.21 17.82
N LEU A 210 -6.66 17.32 16.69
CA LEU A 210 -7.19 18.00 15.51
C LEU A 210 -7.74 16.96 14.53
N ALA A 211 -8.69 17.35 13.68
CA ALA A 211 -9.34 16.41 12.75
C ALA A 211 -8.35 15.63 11.87
N PHE A 212 -7.24 16.24 11.49
CA PHE A 212 -6.19 15.59 10.70
C PHE A 212 -5.27 14.66 11.51
N ASP A 213 -5.34 14.67 12.85
CA ASP A 213 -4.63 13.73 13.74
C ASP A 213 -5.47 12.52 14.13
N ASP A 214 -6.73 12.51 13.75
CA ASP A 214 -7.69 11.46 14.10
C ASP A 214 -8.13 10.69 12.87
N VAL A 215 -7.81 9.41 12.84
CA VAL A 215 -8.17 8.54 11.73
C VAL A 215 -9.69 8.40 11.54
N ARG A 216 -10.48 8.55 12.64
CA ARG A 216 -11.95 8.58 12.58
C ARG A 216 -12.43 9.81 11.80
N SER A 217 -11.86 10.97 12.07
CA SER A 217 -12.20 12.21 11.35
C SER A 217 -11.86 12.11 9.87
N VAL A 218 -10.77 11.41 9.50
CA VAL A 218 -10.45 11.13 8.09
C VAL A 218 -11.54 10.26 7.45
N VAL A 219 -12.00 9.21 8.13
CA VAL A 219 -13.09 8.35 7.65
C VAL A 219 -14.41 9.12 7.54
N ASP A 220 -14.74 9.94 8.56
CA ASP A 220 -15.97 10.73 8.59
C ASP A 220 -16.02 11.81 7.49
N GLY A 221 -14.87 12.40 7.16
CA GLY A 221 -14.71 13.38 6.08
C GLY A 221 -14.72 12.78 4.68
N ALA A 222 -14.51 11.47 4.54
CA ALA A 222 -14.46 10.82 3.25
C ALA A 222 -15.83 10.76 2.57
N ARG A 223 -15.83 11.04 1.25
CA ARG A 223 -17.00 10.89 0.38
C ARG A 223 -17.22 9.43 -0.01
N ASN A 224 -16.14 8.77 -0.40
CA ASN A 224 -16.12 7.38 -0.84
C ASN A 224 -14.96 6.65 -0.15
N LEU A 225 -15.22 5.41 0.26
CA LEU A 225 -14.24 4.52 0.87
C LEU A 225 -14.28 3.16 0.18
N ALA A 226 -13.12 2.59 -0.05
CA ALA A 226 -12.98 1.20 -0.51
C ALA A 226 -11.85 0.50 0.23
N VAL A 227 -12.03 -0.78 0.54
CA VAL A 227 -10.96 -1.61 1.07
C VAL A 227 -10.27 -2.36 -0.06
N THR A 228 -8.94 -2.40 0.01
CA THR A 228 -8.08 -3.16 -0.90
C THR A 228 -7.15 -4.06 -0.11
N ARG A 229 -6.55 -5.03 -0.80
CA ARG A 229 -5.46 -5.82 -0.22
C ARG A 229 -4.26 -4.93 0.08
N CYS A 230 -3.58 -5.21 1.19
CA CYS A 230 -2.27 -4.60 1.47
C CYS A 230 -1.23 -5.12 0.48
N THR A 231 -0.85 -4.32 -0.50
CA THR A 231 0.11 -4.66 -1.56
C THR A 231 1.45 -5.11 -0.98
N CYS A 232 2.02 -4.35 -0.04
CA CYS A 232 3.27 -4.71 0.62
C CYS A 232 3.22 -6.09 1.28
N ARG A 233 2.10 -6.45 1.93
CA ARG A 233 1.95 -7.74 2.62
C ARG A 233 1.72 -8.87 1.64
N ALA A 234 0.97 -8.64 0.57
CA ALA A 234 0.75 -9.60 -0.52
C ALA A 234 2.06 -9.94 -1.24
N ILE A 235 2.96 -8.96 -1.42
CA ILE A 235 4.29 -9.13 -2.02
C ILE A 235 5.25 -9.85 -1.06
N ALA A 236 5.45 -9.30 0.14
CA ALA A 236 6.48 -9.76 1.06
C ALA A 236 6.18 -11.12 1.70
N ARG A 237 4.91 -11.39 2.05
CA ARG A 237 4.45 -12.69 2.62
C ARG A 237 5.25 -13.14 3.84
N ARG A 238 5.56 -12.19 4.75
CA ARG A 238 6.40 -12.44 5.94
C ARG A 238 5.60 -12.58 7.23
N CYS A 239 4.27 -12.49 7.16
CA CYS A 239 3.38 -12.67 8.31
C CYS A 239 1.96 -13.02 7.84
N ASP A 240 1.15 -13.52 8.78
CA ASP A 240 -0.24 -13.93 8.58
C ASP A 240 -1.26 -12.84 8.97
N LYS A 241 -0.81 -11.57 9.10
CA LYS A 241 -1.70 -10.45 9.41
C LYS A 241 -2.71 -10.20 8.28
N PRO A 242 -3.89 -9.64 8.57
CA PRO A 242 -4.96 -9.44 7.59
C PRO A 242 -4.49 -8.72 6.32
N LEU A 243 -4.96 -9.15 5.16
CA LEU A 243 -4.62 -8.54 3.86
C LEU A 243 -5.57 -7.40 3.49
N GLU A 244 -6.90 -7.57 3.63
CA GLU A 244 -7.89 -6.54 3.31
C GLU A 244 -7.93 -5.48 4.41
N VAL A 245 -6.99 -4.55 4.37
CA VAL A 245 -6.81 -3.53 5.40
C VAL A 245 -6.35 -2.18 4.86
N CYS A 246 -5.98 -2.04 3.58
CA CYS A 246 -5.68 -0.74 3.01
C CYS A 246 -6.98 -0.06 2.60
N ILE A 247 -7.31 1.07 3.23
CA ILE A 247 -8.54 1.82 2.97
C ILE A 247 -8.21 2.94 1.99
N GLN A 248 -8.77 2.85 0.79
CA GLN A 248 -8.68 3.89 -0.23
C GLN A 248 -9.73 4.95 0.07
N VAL A 249 -9.37 6.23 -0.12
CA VAL A 249 -10.21 7.39 0.24
C VAL A 249 -10.53 8.19 -1.02
N ASN A 250 -11.78 8.61 -1.15
CA ASN A 250 -12.27 9.49 -2.22
C ASN A 250 -11.91 8.96 -3.63
N ARG A 251 -11.15 9.73 -4.38
CA ARG A 251 -10.77 9.37 -5.76
C ARG A 251 -10.00 8.06 -5.86
N ALA A 252 -9.17 7.74 -4.87
CA ALA A 252 -8.47 6.45 -4.85
C ALA A 252 -9.45 5.29 -4.64
N ALA A 253 -10.51 5.49 -3.84
CA ALA A 253 -11.59 4.53 -3.70
C ALA A 253 -12.34 4.33 -5.01
N ASP A 254 -12.68 5.42 -5.71
CA ASP A 254 -13.35 5.37 -7.01
C ASP A 254 -12.52 4.54 -8.02
N TYR A 255 -11.21 4.79 -8.10
CA TYR A 255 -10.32 4.00 -8.96
C TYR A 255 -10.20 2.54 -8.58
N ALA A 256 -10.13 2.24 -7.28
CA ALA A 256 -10.04 0.87 -6.82
C ALA A 256 -11.31 0.06 -7.19
N VAL A 257 -12.48 0.69 -7.05
CA VAL A 257 -13.77 0.08 -7.41
C VAL A 257 -13.92 -0.06 -8.92
N GLU A 258 -13.62 0.99 -9.70
CA GLU A 258 -13.70 0.98 -11.17
C GLU A 258 -12.77 -0.08 -11.80
N ARG A 259 -11.60 -0.30 -11.19
CA ARG A 259 -10.64 -1.33 -11.60
C ARG A 259 -10.98 -2.73 -11.11
N GLY A 260 -11.95 -2.89 -10.21
CA GLY A 260 -12.27 -4.16 -9.58
C GLY A 260 -11.20 -4.66 -8.59
N THR A 261 -10.29 -3.78 -8.14
CA THR A 261 -9.21 -4.11 -7.21
C THR A 261 -9.53 -3.77 -5.76
N GLY A 262 -10.67 -3.14 -5.53
CA GLY A 262 -11.17 -2.78 -4.20
C GLY A 262 -12.69 -2.92 -4.12
N ARG A 263 -13.16 -3.13 -2.90
CA ARG A 263 -14.57 -3.25 -2.56
C ARG A 263 -15.03 -1.98 -1.84
N PRO A 264 -16.15 -1.35 -2.25
CA PRO A 264 -16.70 -0.22 -1.49
C PRO A 264 -17.08 -0.66 -0.08
N ILE A 265 -16.84 0.21 0.90
CA ILE A 265 -17.16 -0.03 2.31
C ILE A 265 -17.87 1.18 2.92
N SER A 266 -18.67 0.92 3.98
CA SER A 266 -19.25 1.98 4.80
C SER A 266 -18.21 2.59 5.76
N LYS A 267 -18.53 3.74 6.35
CA LYS A 267 -17.71 4.36 7.40
C LYS A 267 -17.58 3.46 8.63
N ASP A 268 -18.69 2.82 9.03
CA ASP A 268 -18.68 1.90 10.17
C ASP A 268 -17.77 0.68 9.90
N GLU A 269 -17.83 0.12 8.70
CA GLU A 269 -16.95 -0.98 8.30
C GLU A 269 -15.47 -0.53 8.26
N ALA A 270 -15.20 0.67 7.77
CA ALA A 270 -13.85 1.23 7.77
C ALA A 270 -13.29 1.36 9.21
N LEU A 271 -14.10 1.88 10.14
CA LEU A 271 -13.73 2.00 11.56
C LEU A 271 -13.50 0.62 12.21
N GLU A 272 -14.30 -0.39 11.86
CA GLU A 272 -14.11 -1.75 12.35
C GLU A 272 -12.80 -2.38 11.80
N ILE A 273 -12.48 -2.15 10.52
CA ILE A 273 -11.21 -2.57 9.94
C ILE A 273 -10.03 -1.91 10.68
N LEU A 274 -10.10 -0.60 10.95
CA LEU A 274 -9.06 0.13 11.67
C LEU A 274 -8.89 -0.40 13.10
N ARG A 275 -9.99 -0.59 13.83
CA ARG A 275 -9.95 -1.18 15.18
C ARG A 275 -9.25 -2.54 15.19
N ARG A 276 -9.59 -3.41 14.24
CA ARG A 276 -8.93 -4.71 14.07
C ARG A 276 -7.45 -4.57 13.76
N CYS A 277 -7.07 -3.58 12.93
CA CYS A 277 -5.66 -3.28 12.64
C CYS A 277 -4.89 -2.84 13.88
N GLU A 278 -5.48 -2.01 14.73
CA GLU A 278 -4.91 -1.58 16.01
C GLU A 278 -4.66 -2.77 16.95
N GLU A 279 -5.63 -3.68 17.07
CA GLU A 279 -5.49 -4.90 17.86
C GLU A 279 -4.36 -5.80 17.35
N GLU A 280 -4.22 -5.92 16.01
CA GLU A 280 -3.16 -6.65 15.35
C GLU A 280 -1.78 -5.95 15.41
N GLY A 281 -1.70 -4.75 15.96
CA GLY A 281 -0.47 -3.99 16.06
C GLY A 281 -0.02 -3.38 14.74
N LEU A 282 -0.95 -3.04 13.86
CA LEU A 282 -0.66 -2.35 12.60
C LEU A 282 -0.64 -0.84 12.83
N VAL A 283 0.29 -0.17 12.17
CA VAL A 283 0.47 1.29 12.24
C VAL A 283 -0.32 1.95 11.13
N HIS A 284 -1.13 2.95 11.47
CA HIS A 284 -1.84 3.77 10.50
C HIS A 284 -0.88 4.78 9.87
N VAL A 285 -0.92 4.85 8.54
CA VAL A 285 -0.12 5.79 7.73
C VAL A 285 -1.03 6.42 6.68
N VAL A 286 -0.95 7.73 6.53
CA VAL A 286 -1.76 8.52 5.62
C VAL A 286 -0.89 9.50 4.81
N ASP A 287 -1.48 10.19 3.83
CA ASP A 287 -0.85 11.31 3.15
C ASP A 287 -0.39 12.36 4.16
N ASN A 288 0.78 12.95 3.94
CA ASN A 288 1.29 14.01 4.81
C ASN A 288 0.68 15.37 4.45
N ARG A 289 -0.62 15.51 4.72
CA ARG A 289 -1.41 16.73 4.58
C ARG A 289 -2.58 16.76 5.57
N LYS A 290 -3.15 17.94 5.80
CA LYS A 290 -4.32 18.09 6.67
C LYS A 290 -5.55 17.42 6.06
N GLU A 291 -5.76 17.54 4.75
CA GLU A 291 -6.84 16.87 4.03
C GLU A 291 -6.32 15.56 3.41
N VAL A 292 -6.61 14.44 4.07
CA VAL A 292 -6.28 13.09 3.59
C VAL A 292 -7.30 12.68 2.53
N ASP A 293 -6.83 12.43 1.30
CA ASP A 293 -7.73 12.09 0.20
C ASP A 293 -7.26 10.91 -0.69
N HIS A 294 -6.27 10.14 -0.21
CA HIS A 294 -5.71 9.02 -0.97
C HIS A 294 -5.89 7.68 -0.27
N VAL A 295 -5.17 7.44 0.85
CA VAL A 295 -5.15 6.13 1.49
C VAL A 295 -4.94 6.21 3.00
N ILE A 296 -5.57 5.28 3.73
CA ILE A 296 -5.22 4.91 5.10
C ILE A 296 -4.57 3.53 5.02
N CYS A 297 -3.23 3.49 5.05
CA CYS A 297 -2.46 2.26 5.11
C CYS A 297 -2.44 1.71 6.53
N ASN A 298 -2.40 0.36 6.66
CA ASN A 298 -2.31 -0.36 7.94
C ASN A 298 -1.07 -1.26 7.90
N CYS A 299 0.06 -0.71 8.32
CA CYS A 299 1.40 -1.22 8.06
C CYS A 299 1.90 -2.17 9.15
N CYS A 300 2.62 -3.23 8.78
CA CYS A 300 3.36 -4.10 9.68
C CYS A 300 4.88 -3.97 9.48
N LYS A 301 5.62 -4.15 10.55
CA LYS A 301 7.09 -4.05 10.57
C LYS A 301 7.80 -5.01 9.57
N CYS A 302 7.21 -6.18 9.34
CA CYS A 302 7.82 -7.26 8.55
C CYS A 302 7.63 -7.13 7.04
N CYS A 303 6.55 -6.47 6.57
CA CYS A 303 6.18 -6.44 5.15
C CYS A 303 6.18 -5.06 4.51
N CYS A 304 6.01 -3.98 5.30
CA CYS A 304 5.86 -2.64 4.75
C CYS A 304 7.12 -2.18 4.00
N MET A 305 6.95 -1.75 2.75
CA MET A 305 8.04 -1.28 1.90
C MET A 305 8.73 -0.01 2.43
N ASN A 306 8.07 0.76 3.28
CA ASN A 306 8.64 1.98 3.86
C ASN A 306 9.66 1.69 4.99
N TRP A 307 9.70 0.46 5.49
CA TRP A 307 10.58 0.08 6.60
C TRP A 307 12.07 -0.03 6.20
N PRO A 308 12.44 -0.72 5.10
CA PRO A 308 13.83 -0.81 4.66
C PRO A 308 14.50 0.57 4.44
N PRO A 309 13.87 1.55 3.75
CA PRO A 309 14.43 2.90 3.64
C PRO A 309 14.62 3.59 4.99
N LEU A 310 13.65 3.49 5.91
CA LEU A 310 13.75 4.08 7.24
C LEU A 310 14.95 3.51 8.02
N LYS A 311 15.16 2.19 7.96
CA LYS A 311 16.36 1.53 8.54
C LYS A 311 17.66 1.98 7.87
N ALA A 312 17.63 2.29 6.58
CA ALA A 312 18.76 2.81 5.81
C ALA A 312 19.03 4.31 6.05
N GLY A 313 18.28 4.95 6.98
CA GLY A 313 18.47 6.34 7.35
C GLY A 313 17.72 7.36 6.49
N VAL A 314 16.78 6.93 5.64
CA VAL A 314 15.90 7.82 4.87
C VAL A 314 14.84 8.38 5.81
N LYS A 315 14.95 9.68 6.13
CA LYS A 315 14.13 10.32 7.19
C LYS A 315 12.92 11.09 6.66
N ARG A 316 12.96 11.51 5.38
CA ARG A 316 11.94 12.38 4.78
C ARG A 316 10.91 11.64 3.92
N PHE A 317 10.86 10.32 3.99
CA PHE A 317 9.88 9.53 3.27
C PHE A 317 8.60 9.29 4.07
N ILE A 318 8.75 9.08 5.37
CA ILE A 318 7.64 8.95 6.32
C ILE A 318 7.93 9.79 7.56
N LEU A 319 7.00 10.68 7.92
CA LEU A 319 7.12 11.50 9.12
C LEU A 319 6.39 10.88 10.31
N PRO A 320 6.83 11.21 11.55
CA PRO A 320 6.07 10.90 12.75
C PRO A 320 4.74 11.68 12.77
N SER A 321 3.84 11.25 13.64
CA SER A 321 2.70 12.06 14.05
C SER A 321 3.16 13.26 14.89
N ARG A 322 2.22 14.11 15.29
CA ARG A 322 2.52 15.23 16.19
C ARG A 322 2.83 14.82 17.62
N PHE A 323 2.70 13.55 17.94
CA PHE A 323 2.77 13.00 19.30
C PHE A 323 4.01 12.13 19.52
N VAL A 324 4.29 11.89 20.81
CA VAL A 324 5.28 10.91 21.30
C VAL A 324 4.65 10.14 22.45
N ALA A 325 4.91 8.85 22.54
CA ALA A 325 4.44 8.03 23.66
C ALA A 325 5.20 8.39 24.96
N ARG A 326 4.45 8.44 26.07
CA ARG A 326 4.98 8.60 27.42
C ARG A 326 4.53 7.43 28.29
N VAL A 327 5.39 7.00 29.19
CA VAL A 327 5.11 5.92 30.13
C VAL A 327 5.03 6.52 31.53
N ASP A 328 3.90 6.31 32.20
CA ASP A 328 3.79 6.52 33.64
C ASP A 328 4.46 5.34 34.35
N GLN A 329 5.63 5.61 34.91
CA GLN A 329 6.43 4.57 35.59
C GLN A 329 5.75 3.99 36.81
N SER A 330 4.86 4.75 37.48
CA SER A 330 4.12 4.30 38.64
C SER A 330 3.03 3.27 38.31
N LEU A 331 2.53 3.30 37.06
CA LEU A 331 1.52 2.37 36.55
C LEU A 331 2.13 1.21 35.77
N CYS A 332 3.41 1.33 35.35
CA CYS A 332 4.03 0.33 34.49
C CYS A 332 4.36 -0.95 35.22
N SER A 333 3.76 -2.07 34.80
CA SER A 333 4.01 -3.39 35.38
C SER A 333 5.22 -4.13 34.81
N GLY A 334 5.99 -3.54 33.89
CA GLY A 334 7.15 -4.18 33.26
C GLY A 334 6.85 -5.37 32.34
N CYS A 335 5.59 -5.55 31.93
CA CYS A 335 5.14 -6.75 31.18
C CYS A 335 5.75 -6.91 29.78
N GLY A 336 6.44 -5.90 29.22
CA GLY A 336 7.09 -5.92 27.91
C GLY A 336 6.18 -5.96 26.68
N THR A 337 4.84 -5.93 26.84
CA THR A 337 3.90 -5.95 25.71
C THR A 337 4.15 -4.81 24.72
N CYS A 338 4.45 -3.61 25.22
CA CYS A 338 4.70 -2.42 24.40
C CYS A 338 5.97 -2.53 23.55
N THR A 339 7.03 -3.20 24.03
CA THR A 339 8.28 -3.41 23.28
C THR A 339 8.04 -4.32 22.08
N GLN A 340 7.25 -5.40 22.26
CA GLN A 340 6.91 -6.33 21.17
C GLN A 340 6.01 -5.69 20.10
N ARG A 341 5.16 -4.73 20.52
CA ARG A 341 4.23 -4.03 19.62
C ARG A 341 4.86 -2.83 18.92
N CYS A 342 6.02 -2.34 19.39
CA CYS A 342 6.65 -1.18 18.81
C CYS A 342 7.18 -1.49 17.39
N PHE A 343 6.58 -0.86 16.39
CA PHE A 343 6.99 -0.98 15.01
C PHE A 343 8.40 -0.41 14.79
N PHE A 344 8.75 0.65 15.53
CA PHE A 344 9.93 1.48 15.31
C PHE A 344 11.10 1.16 16.24
N ASP A 345 10.99 0.14 17.09
CA ASP A 345 11.99 -0.21 18.11
C ASP A 345 12.33 0.97 19.05
N ALA A 346 11.32 1.78 19.37
CA ALA A 346 11.43 2.98 20.19
C ALA A 346 11.15 2.73 21.68
N ILE A 347 10.87 1.49 22.11
CA ILE A 347 10.54 1.17 23.50
C ILE A 347 11.41 0.01 23.95
N GLU A 348 12.08 0.17 25.08
CA GLU A 348 12.87 -0.83 25.76
C GLU A 348 12.42 -0.99 27.22
N LEU A 349 12.74 -2.11 27.87
CA LEU A 349 12.62 -2.26 29.31
C LEU A 349 13.96 -1.93 29.95
N THR A 350 13.97 -1.00 30.89
CA THR A 350 15.16 -0.66 31.67
C THR A 350 15.28 -1.64 32.83
N ASP A 351 16.41 -2.33 32.92
CA ASP A 351 16.73 -3.34 33.94
C ASP A 351 15.60 -4.37 34.23
N GLY A 352 14.72 -4.54 33.17
CA GLY A 352 13.60 -5.46 33.20
C GLY A 352 12.36 -5.01 34.00
N GLU A 353 12.34 -3.80 34.54
CA GLU A 353 11.29 -3.36 35.47
C GLU A 353 10.27 -2.41 34.84
N VAL A 354 10.69 -1.41 34.07
CA VAL A 354 9.75 -0.43 33.48
C VAL A 354 10.09 -0.12 32.03
N ALA A 355 9.05 0.20 31.25
CA ALA A 355 9.22 0.59 29.86
C ALA A 355 9.73 2.04 29.77
N LYS A 356 10.69 2.26 28.85
CA LYS A 356 11.22 3.58 28.50
C LYS A 356 11.08 3.81 27.01
N VAL A 357 10.61 5.00 26.62
CA VAL A 357 10.46 5.42 25.21
C VAL A 357 11.67 6.26 24.82
N ASP A 358 12.27 5.90 23.68
CA ASP A 358 13.23 6.73 22.96
C ASP A 358 12.43 7.74 22.07
N PRO A 359 12.40 9.03 22.43
CA PRO A 359 11.59 10.02 21.71
C PRO A 359 12.06 10.26 20.27
N ASP A 360 13.36 10.02 19.97
CA ASP A 360 13.93 10.23 18.65
C ASP A 360 13.54 9.14 17.66
N LYS A 361 13.23 7.94 18.18
CA LYS A 361 12.71 6.82 17.38
C LYS A 361 11.19 6.74 17.37
N CYS A 362 10.53 7.34 18.36
CA CYS A 362 9.08 7.23 18.50
C CYS A 362 8.36 8.02 17.40
N MET A 363 7.56 7.31 16.62
CA MET A 363 6.76 7.91 15.55
C MET A 363 5.35 8.32 16.01
N GLY A 364 5.02 8.18 17.29
CA GLY A 364 3.76 8.62 17.86
C GLY A 364 2.52 7.89 17.31
N CYS A 365 2.65 6.61 16.96
CA CYS A 365 1.55 5.81 16.40
C CYS A 365 0.54 5.32 17.46
N GLY A 366 0.88 5.28 18.75
CA GLY A 366 0.01 4.84 19.83
C GLY A 366 -0.26 3.34 19.92
N VAL A 367 0.24 2.51 19.01
CA VAL A 367 -0.01 1.05 19.00
C VAL A 367 0.42 0.34 20.28
N CYS A 368 1.42 0.88 20.99
CA CYS A 368 1.87 0.39 22.29
C CYS A 368 0.81 0.51 23.38
N MET A 369 -0.13 1.46 23.27
CA MET A 369 -1.20 1.71 24.24
C MET A 369 -2.29 0.64 24.18
N VAL A 370 -2.65 0.18 22.98
CA VAL A 370 -3.83 -0.68 22.71
C VAL A 370 -3.88 -1.95 23.55
N LYS A 371 -2.74 -2.47 23.97
CA LYS A 371 -2.66 -3.70 24.77
C LYS A 371 -1.85 -3.49 26.07
N CYS A 372 -1.72 -2.26 26.54
CA CYS A 372 -1.11 -1.99 27.83
C CYS A 372 -2.09 -2.40 28.95
N PRO A 373 -1.80 -3.42 29.75
CA PRO A 373 -2.77 -3.96 30.71
C PRO A 373 -3.04 -3.01 31.89
N THR A 374 -2.14 -2.06 32.13
CA THR A 374 -2.23 -1.08 33.20
C THR A 374 -2.50 0.34 32.72
N GLU A 375 -2.75 0.52 31.44
CA GLU A 375 -2.98 1.83 30.80
C GLU A 375 -1.86 2.86 31.09
N ALA A 376 -0.64 2.38 31.35
CA ALA A 376 0.51 3.20 31.74
C ALA A 376 1.07 4.08 30.61
N ILE A 377 0.55 3.98 29.37
CA ILE A 377 1.11 4.68 28.21
C ILE A 377 0.09 5.69 27.70
N SER A 378 0.54 6.93 27.51
CA SER A 378 -0.22 8.02 26.90
C SER A 378 0.52 8.62 25.70
N LEU A 379 -0.15 9.45 24.89
CA LEU A 379 0.48 10.26 23.85
C LEU A 379 0.53 11.72 24.29
N GLU A 380 1.71 12.31 24.18
CA GLU A 380 1.97 13.73 24.44
C GLU A 380 2.18 14.46 23.11
N GLU A 381 1.52 15.60 22.94
CA GLU A 381 1.74 16.48 21.78
C GLU A 381 3.12 17.16 21.93
N VAL A 382 3.98 16.97 20.94
CA VAL A 382 5.36 17.52 20.93
C VAL A 382 5.66 18.35 19.65
N ARG A 383 4.71 18.39 18.71
CA ARG A 383 4.82 19.17 17.47
C ARG A 383 3.54 19.96 17.24
N SER A 384 3.70 21.23 16.85
CA SER A 384 2.56 22.13 16.57
C SER A 384 1.72 21.65 15.38
N GLU A 385 0.52 22.24 15.21
CA GLU A 385 -0.37 21.96 14.08
C GLU A 385 0.24 22.29 12.71
N ASP A 386 1.20 23.21 12.66
CA ASP A 386 1.90 23.61 11.44
C ASP A 386 2.93 22.56 10.96
N PHE A 387 3.21 21.55 11.78
CA PHE A 387 4.03 20.41 11.39
C PHE A 387 3.41 19.61 10.23
N ILE A 388 2.09 19.63 10.13
CA ILE A 388 1.33 18.97 9.06
C ILE A 388 0.98 20.02 8.00
N PRO A 389 1.44 19.85 6.75
CA PRO A 389 1.15 20.80 5.67
C PRO A 389 -0.35 20.79 5.28
N GLN A 390 -0.77 21.87 4.62
CA GLN A 390 -2.14 22.02 4.09
C GLN A 390 -2.46 20.97 3.03
#